data_9e4859e8d6666b49eaaecebc276343f0
#
_entry.id   9e4859e8d6666b49eaaecebc276343f0
#
_cell.length_a   1.000
_cell.length_b   1.000
_cell.length_c   1.000
_cell.angle_alpha   90.00
_cell.angle_beta   90.00
_cell.angle_gamma   90.00
#
_symmetry.space_group_name_H-M   'P 1'
#
loop_
_entity.id
_entity.type
_entity.pdbx_description
1 polymer ?
#
loop_
_entity_poly.entity_id
_entity_poly.type
_entity_poly.pdbx_seq_one_letter_code
_entity_poly.pdbx_strand_id
1 'polypeptide(L)'
;PAILYPEKKIYDIPAFPQTTGAELIENLLIQLKRFEDRVSIHLKEEVQTFEKTDGIFTITTSKGQHLSKAIVIACGNGAFAPRPLGVDNEEDFANNNLLYNVHSLDQFAGKKVVIAGGGDSAVDWANHLDGIAESVTLIHRRDAFRAHEHSVELLHQSSVNVMTPYVPLEIKGENGLAQSLTV
;
A
#
# COMPACT_ATOMS: atom_id res chain seq x y z
N PRO A 1 -5.99 -3.11 4.18
CA PRO A 1 -4.99 -2.38 4.99
C PRO A 1 -3.86 -3.29 5.45
N ALA A 2 -4.16 -4.42 6.13
CA ALA A 2 -3.15 -5.30 6.73
C ALA A 2 -2.11 -5.88 5.75
N ILE A 3 -2.39 -5.99 4.48
CA ILE A 3 -1.45 -6.48 3.47
C ILE A 3 -0.58 -5.34 2.93
N LEU A 4 -1.19 -4.21 2.61
CA LEU A 4 -0.50 -3.09 1.96
C LEU A 4 0.20 -2.17 2.97
N TYR A 5 -0.41 -1.98 4.16
CA TYR A 5 0.03 -1.02 5.15
C TYR A 5 -0.19 -1.57 6.58
N PRO A 6 0.45 -2.69 6.98
CA PRO A 6 0.18 -3.33 8.27
C PRO A 6 0.50 -2.43 9.46
N GLU A 7 1.58 -1.67 9.38
CA GLU A 7 2.10 -0.82 10.46
C GLU A 7 1.70 0.66 10.33
N LYS A 8 1.01 1.03 9.23
CA LYS A 8 0.55 2.40 9.05
C LYS A 8 -0.49 2.76 10.11
N LYS A 9 -0.25 3.85 10.81
CA LYS A 9 -1.22 4.43 11.76
C LYS A 9 -2.39 5.06 10.99
N ILE A 10 -3.59 4.78 11.47
CA ILE A 10 -4.86 5.27 10.94
C ILE A 10 -5.54 6.07 12.06
N TYR A 11 -5.96 7.28 11.78
CA TYR A 11 -6.52 8.22 12.76
C TYR A 11 -7.99 8.54 12.51
N ASP A 12 -8.54 8.16 11.38
CA ASP A 12 -9.86 8.52 10.87
C ASP A 12 -10.90 7.39 10.98
N ILE A 13 -10.64 6.40 11.86
CA ILE A 13 -11.61 5.35 12.19
C ILE A 13 -12.42 5.80 13.42
N PRO A 14 -13.74 5.95 13.31
CA PRO A 14 -14.58 6.30 14.45
C PRO A 14 -14.36 5.39 15.65
N ALA A 15 -14.30 5.98 16.86
CA ALA A 15 -14.05 5.32 18.13
C ALA A 15 -12.61 4.81 18.37
N PHE A 16 -11.69 5.00 17.44
CA PHE A 16 -10.26 4.73 17.64
C PHE A 16 -9.48 6.05 17.58
N PRO A 17 -8.82 6.50 18.67
CA PRO A 17 -7.91 7.65 18.60
C PRO A 17 -6.79 7.45 17.60
N GLN A 18 -6.28 6.23 17.53
CA GLN A 18 -5.41 5.71 16.48
C GLN A 18 -5.48 4.18 16.48
N THR A 19 -5.20 3.57 15.35
CA THR A 19 -5.01 2.11 15.20
C THR A 19 -4.04 1.85 14.06
N THR A 20 -3.52 0.63 13.94
CA THR A 20 -2.78 0.22 12.75
C THR A 20 -3.65 -0.57 11.80
N GLY A 21 -3.20 -0.73 10.53
CA GLY A 21 -3.91 -1.57 9.57
C GLY A 21 -4.05 -3.02 10.05
N ALA A 22 -3.03 -3.55 10.73
CA ALA A 22 -3.05 -4.90 11.29
C ALA A 22 -4.03 -5.03 12.45
N GLU A 23 -3.95 -4.14 13.45
CA GLU A 23 -4.84 -4.13 14.62
C GLU A 23 -6.31 -3.96 14.22
N LEU A 24 -6.60 -3.10 13.25
CA LEU A 24 -7.96 -2.91 12.76
C LEU A 24 -8.54 -4.20 12.19
N ILE A 25 -7.78 -4.90 11.35
CA ILE A 25 -8.24 -6.16 10.74
C ILE A 25 -8.40 -7.25 11.80
N GLU A 26 -7.49 -7.35 12.76
CA GLU A 26 -7.59 -8.29 13.88
C GLU A 26 -8.89 -8.06 14.69
N ASN A 27 -9.17 -6.81 15.07
CA ASN A 27 -10.39 -6.46 15.79
C ASN A 27 -11.66 -6.79 14.97
N LEU A 28 -11.66 -6.52 13.67
CA LEU A 28 -12.78 -6.86 12.79
C LEU A 28 -12.98 -8.39 12.69
N LEU A 29 -11.91 -9.16 12.63
CA LEU A 29 -11.98 -10.63 12.63
C LEU A 29 -12.52 -11.18 13.96
N ILE A 30 -12.13 -10.58 15.10
CA ILE A 30 -12.69 -10.92 16.41
C ILE A 30 -14.20 -10.68 16.45
N GLN A 31 -14.67 -9.55 15.89
CA GLN A 31 -16.11 -9.28 15.79
C GLN A 31 -16.82 -10.30 14.90
N LEU A 32 -16.23 -10.64 13.75
CA LEU A 32 -16.80 -11.60 12.80
C LEU A 32 -16.90 -13.00 13.41
N LYS A 33 -15.94 -13.40 14.22
CA LYS A 33 -15.89 -14.70 14.88
C LYS A 33 -17.13 -15.02 15.74
N ARG A 34 -17.85 -13.99 16.21
CA ARG A 34 -19.13 -14.18 16.93
C ARG A 34 -20.23 -14.80 16.06
N PHE A 35 -20.04 -14.80 14.74
CA PHE A 35 -21.03 -15.26 13.77
C PHE A 35 -20.49 -16.43 12.92
N GLU A 36 -19.47 -17.13 13.42
CA GLU A 36 -18.82 -18.24 12.69
C GLU A 36 -19.78 -19.39 12.32
N ASP A 37 -20.87 -19.54 13.04
CA ASP A 37 -21.97 -20.46 12.75
C ASP A 37 -22.83 -20.04 11.55
N ARG A 38 -22.76 -18.78 11.11
CA ARG A 38 -23.60 -18.18 10.05
C ARG A 38 -22.78 -17.64 8.89
N VAL A 39 -21.47 -17.56 9.02
CA VAL A 39 -20.57 -16.95 8.04
C VAL A 39 -19.57 -17.97 7.54
N SER A 40 -19.52 -18.14 6.22
CA SER A 40 -18.48 -18.93 5.55
C SER A 40 -17.47 -17.99 4.89
N ILE A 41 -16.19 -18.15 5.23
CA ILE A 41 -15.10 -17.36 4.63
C ILE A 41 -14.36 -18.25 3.64
N HIS A 42 -14.36 -17.84 2.38
CA HIS A 42 -13.67 -18.53 1.30
C HIS A 42 -12.42 -17.73 0.91
N LEU A 43 -11.25 -18.18 1.36
CA LEU A 43 -9.97 -17.54 1.06
C LEU A 43 -9.34 -18.13 -0.20
N LYS A 44 -8.56 -17.30 -0.91
CA LYS A 44 -7.89 -17.67 -2.17
C LYS A 44 -8.90 -18.23 -3.19
N GLU A 45 -10.06 -17.60 -3.26
CA GLU A 45 -11.13 -17.94 -4.19
C GLU A 45 -11.56 -16.65 -4.89
N GLU A 46 -11.32 -16.59 -6.20
CA GLU A 46 -11.57 -15.43 -7.01
C GLU A 46 -12.94 -15.54 -7.67
N VAL A 47 -13.76 -14.51 -7.54
CA VAL A 47 -15.01 -14.39 -8.29
C VAL A 47 -14.69 -14.02 -9.73
N GLN A 48 -15.10 -14.87 -10.67
CA GLN A 48 -14.86 -14.69 -12.11
C GLN A 48 -16.05 -14.03 -12.80
N THR A 49 -17.25 -14.56 -12.56
CA THR A 49 -18.49 -14.04 -13.14
C THR A 49 -19.64 -14.20 -12.17
N PHE A 50 -20.72 -13.48 -12.40
CA PHE A 50 -22.00 -13.75 -11.74
C PHE A 50 -23.15 -13.43 -12.71
N GLU A 51 -24.22 -14.21 -12.60
CA GLU A 51 -25.44 -14.06 -13.36
C GLU A 51 -26.65 -14.13 -12.42
N LYS A 52 -27.75 -13.48 -12.80
CA LYS A 52 -28.99 -13.50 -12.00
C LYS A 52 -30.12 -14.14 -12.81
N THR A 53 -30.68 -15.20 -12.28
CA THR A 53 -31.83 -15.90 -12.87
C THR A 53 -32.88 -16.13 -11.79
N ASP A 54 -34.11 -15.76 -12.04
CA ASP A 54 -35.27 -15.92 -11.12
C ASP A 54 -35.02 -15.35 -9.71
N GLY A 55 -34.30 -14.23 -9.64
CA GLY A 55 -33.99 -13.54 -8.38
C GLY A 55 -32.81 -14.10 -7.61
N ILE A 56 -32.17 -15.18 -8.08
CA ILE A 56 -30.99 -15.81 -7.47
C ILE A 56 -29.76 -15.48 -8.30
N PHE A 57 -28.68 -15.09 -7.65
CA PHE A 57 -27.36 -14.96 -8.26
C PHE A 57 -26.63 -16.29 -8.24
N THR A 58 -26.13 -16.73 -9.38
CA THR A 58 -25.12 -17.78 -9.49
C THR A 58 -23.76 -17.11 -9.64
N ILE A 59 -22.90 -17.31 -8.66
CA ILE A 59 -21.54 -16.71 -8.62
C ILE A 59 -20.56 -17.79 -8.97
N THR A 60 -19.86 -17.64 -10.09
CA THR A 60 -18.80 -18.56 -10.53
C THR A 60 -17.46 -18.05 -10.04
N THR A 61 -16.71 -18.95 -9.38
CA THR A 61 -15.41 -18.64 -8.81
C THR A 61 -14.33 -19.56 -9.36
N SER A 62 -13.08 -19.29 -8.99
CA SER A 62 -11.94 -20.16 -9.31
C SER A 62 -12.02 -21.57 -8.67
N LYS A 63 -12.95 -21.81 -7.74
CA LYS A 63 -13.10 -23.08 -7.03
C LYS A 63 -14.47 -23.75 -7.17
N GLY A 64 -15.45 -23.05 -7.71
CA GLY A 64 -16.79 -23.60 -7.86
C GLY A 64 -17.87 -22.55 -8.06
N GLN A 65 -19.09 -22.88 -7.69
CA GLN A 65 -20.23 -21.98 -7.79
C GLN A 65 -20.92 -21.80 -6.44
N HIS A 66 -21.41 -20.59 -6.20
CA HIS A 66 -22.19 -20.23 -5.03
C HIS A 66 -23.51 -19.58 -5.47
N LEU A 67 -24.57 -19.85 -4.69
CA LEU A 67 -25.88 -19.22 -4.91
C LEU A 67 -26.15 -18.17 -3.84
N SER A 68 -26.68 -17.02 -4.25
CA SER A 68 -27.05 -15.94 -3.33
C SER A 68 -28.25 -15.16 -3.78
N LYS A 69 -29.02 -14.63 -2.84
CA LYS A 69 -30.12 -13.68 -3.11
C LYS A 69 -29.63 -12.25 -3.31
N ALA A 70 -28.46 -11.92 -2.77
CA ALA A 70 -27.86 -10.60 -2.85
C ALA A 70 -26.33 -10.68 -2.91
N ILE A 71 -25.69 -9.72 -3.54
CA ILE A 71 -24.24 -9.57 -3.59
C ILE A 71 -23.88 -8.18 -3.06
N VAL A 72 -22.90 -8.11 -2.16
CA VAL A 72 -22.25 -6.86 -1.76
C VAL A 72 -20.84 -6.85 -2.32
N ILE A 73 -20.55 -5.90 -3.20
CA ILE A 73 -19.23 -5.74 -3.79
C ILE A 73 -18.40 -4.85 -2.86
N ALA A 74 -17.40 -5.42 -2.21
CA ALA A 74 -16.51 -4.74 -1.27
C ALA A 74 -15.04 -5.07 -1.55
N CYS A 75 -14.68 -5.17 -2.84
CA CYS A 75 -13.34 -5.60 -3.30
C CYS A 75 -12.24 -4.51 -3.17
N GLY A 76 -12.55 -3.33 -2.67
CA GLY A 76 -11.61 -2.21 -2.58
C GLY A 76 -11.06 -1.84 -3.95
N ASN A 77 -9.76 -1.64 -4.04
CA ASN A 77 -9.06 -1.34 -5.30
C ASN A 77 -8.82 -2.59 -6.18
N GLY A 78 -9.39 -3.73 -5.82
CA GLY A 78 -9.16 -4.99 -6.52
C GLY A 78 -7.72 -5.51 -6.37
N ALA A 79 -7.22 -6.18 -7.40
CA ALA A 79 -5.82 -6.56 -7.47
C ALA A 79 -4.97 -5.30 -7.57
N PHE A 80 -4.26 -4.99 -6.49
CA PHE A 80 -3.37 -3.83 -6.47
C PHE A 80 -2.16 -4.10 -7.37
N ALA A 81 -2.09 -3.38 -8.47
CA ALA A 81 -0.89 -3.29 -9.29
C ALA A 81 -0.23 -1.95 -8.99
N PRO A 82 0.98 -1.92 -8.42
CA PRO A 82 1.71 -0.68 -8.20
C PRO A 82 1.99 0.01 -9.53
N ARG A 83 2.02 1.33 -9.51
CA ARG A 83 2.47 2.07 -10.68
C ARG A 83 3.98 1.93 -10.79
N PRO A 84 4.49 1.54 -11.97
CA PRO A 84 5.93 1.47 -12.19
C PRO A 84 6.60 2.82 -11.94
N LEU A 85 7.88 2.80 -11.60
CA LEU A 85 8.70 4.01 -11.47
C LEU A 85 8.81 4.74 -12.81
N GLY A 86 8.78 3.97 -13.91
CA GLY A 86 8.76 4.48 -15.28
C GLY A 86 10.15 4.73 -15.85
N VAL A 87 11.16 4.04 -15.35
CA VAL A 87 12.51 4.00 -15.91
C VAL A 87 12.74 2.68 -16.64
N ASP A 88 13.51 2.70 -17.74
CA ASP A 88 13.62 1.56 -18.65
C ASP A 88 14.18 0.28 -18.00
N ASN A 89 15.01 0.41 -16.98
CA ASN A 89 15.71 -0.70 -16.33
C ASN A 89 15.17 -1.04 -14.92
N GLU A 90 13.96 -0.64 -14.59
CA GLU A 90 13.42 -0.86 -13.25
C GLU A 90 13.22 -2.35 -12.90
N GLU A 91 12.95 -3.19 -13.90
CA GLU A 91 12.73 -4.63 -13.70
C GLU A 91 13.98 -5.35 -13.18
N ASP A 92 15.17 -4.85 -13.49
CA ASP A 92 16.43 -5.41 -13.01
C ASP A 92 16.58 -5.30 -11.47
N PHE A 93 15.89 -4.35 -10.86
CA PHE A 93 15.95 -4.02 -9.43
C PHE A 93 14.68 -4.36 -8.66
N ALA A 94 13.60 -4.67 -9.38
CA ALA A 94 12.31 -4.99 -8.79
C ALA A 94 12.40 -6.21 -7.86
N ASN A 95 11.73 -6.13 -6.71
CA ASN A 95 11.74 -7.14 -5.64
C ASN A 95 13.09 -7.36 -4.92
N ASN A 96 14.13 -6.61 -5.29
CA ASN A 96 15.37 -6.56 -4.53
C ASN A 96 15.35 -5.33 -3.59
N ASN A 97 15.82 -4.18 -4.08
CA ASN A 97 15.76 -2.94 -3.31
C ASN A 97 15.01 -1.80 -4.02
N LEU A 98 14.38 -2.06 -5.17
CA LEU A 98 13.28 -1.27 -5.70
C LEU A 98 11.97 -1.90 -5.21
N LEU A 99 11.29 -1.23 -4.30
CA LEU A 99 10.11 -1.76 -3.61
C LEU A 99 8.88 -0.93 -3.92
N TYR A 100 7.78 -1.60 -4.24
CA TYR A 100 6.47 -0.98 -4.43
C TYR A 100 5.53 -1.21 -3.25
N ASN A 101 5.86 -2.19 -2.40
CA ASN A 101 5.15 -2.51 -1.18
C ASN A 101 6.15 -2.64 -0.04
N VAL A 102 5.81 -2.10 1.10
CA VAL A 102 6.63 -2.12 2.30
C VAL A 102 5.87 -2.83 3.41
N HIS A 103 6.46 -3.88 3.95
CA HIS A 103 5.84 -4.71 4.99
C HIS A 103 6.38 -4.44 6.39
N SER A 104 7.62 -3.96 6.51
CA SER A 104 8.24 -3.61 7.78
C SER A 104 9.14 -2.39 7.62
N LEU A 105 9.11 -1.51 8.61
CA LEU A 105 9.98 -0.33 8.68
C LEU A 105 11.43 -0.70 9.04
N ASP A 106 11.63 -1.75 9.81
CA ASP A 106 12.95 -2.17 10.32
C ASP A 106 13.92 -2.52 9.20
N GLN A 107 13.42 -2.96 8.04
CA GLN A 107 14.25 -3.26 6.87
C GLN A 107 15.04 -2.04 6.35
N PHE A 108 14.64 -0.82 6.72
CA PHE A 108 15.27 0.43 6.28
C PHE A 108 16.24 1.02 7.31
N ALA A 109 16.35 0.42 8.49
CA ALA A 109 17.25 0.92 9.52
C ALA A 109 18.71 1.04 9.00
N GLY A 110 19.28 2.25 9.15
CA GLY A 110 20.63 2.55 8.70
C GLY A 110 20.83 2.56 7.17
N LYS A 111 19.76 2.60 6.37
CA LYS A 111 19.83 2.66 4.90
C LYS A 111 19.51 4.06 4.38
N LYS A 112 20.10 4.40 3.23
CA LYS A 112 19.73 5.57 2.45
C LYS A 112 18.53 5.22 1.59
N VAL A 113 17.42 5.92 1.77
CA VAL A 113 16.15 5.61 1.13
C VAL A 113 15.75 6.74 0.19
N VAL A 114 15.35 6.38 -1.03
CA VAL A 114 14.73 7.30 -1.97
C VAL A 114 13.27 6.88 -2.17
N ILE A 115 12.36 7.82 -2.03
CA ILE A 115 10.93 7.62 -2.25
C ILE A 115 10.51 8.44 -3.46
N ALA A 116 9.88 7.82 -4.44
CA ALA A 116 9.35 8.51 -5.61
C ALA A 116 7.82 8.58 -5.53
N GLY A 117 7.28 9.78 -5.39
CA GLY A 117 5.83 9.98 -5.29
C GLY A 117 5.45 11.30 -4.66
N GLY A 118 4.17 11.62 -4.63
CA GLY A 118 3.67 12.87 -4.07
C GLY A 118 2.21 12.78 -3.59
N GLY A 119 1.70 11.58 -3.39
CA GLY A 119 0.43 11.30 -2.72
C GLY A 119 0.64 10.88 -1.27
N ASP A 120 -0.47 10.59 -0.56
CA ASP A 120 -0.46 10.21 0.86
C ASP A 120 0.56 9.13 1.18
N SER A 121 0.60 8.05 0.37
CA SER A 121 1.53 6.94 0.64
C SER A 121 2.99 7.37 0.64
N ALA A 122 3.40 8.20 -0.31
CA ALA A 122 4.80 8.64 -0.41
C ALA A 122 5.20 9.57 0.73
N VAL A 123 4.33 10.52 1.07
CA VAL A 123 4.54 11.48 2.16
C VAL A 123 4.54 10.78 3.51
N ASP A 124 3.58 9.87 3.72
CA ASP A 124 3.49 9.11 4.97
C ASP A 124 4.72 8.21 5.16
N TRP A 125 5.19 7.52 4.10
CA TRP A 125 6.41 6.73 4.19
C TRP A 125 7.64 7.59 4.46
N ALA A 126 7.75 8.77 3.86
CA ALA A 126 8.84 9.69 4.14
C ALA A 126 8.86 10.10 5.61
N ASN A 127 7.70 10.47 6.17
CA ASN A 127 7.57 10.82 7.59
C ASN A 127 7.86 9.63 8.53
N HIS A 128 7.40 8.41 8.19
CA HIS A 128 7.63 7.24 9.04
C HIS A 128 9.09 6.77 9.04
N LEU A 129 9.81 6.95 7.94
CA LEU A 129 11.21 6.54 7.82
C LEU A 129 12.19 7.59 8.35
N ASP A 130 11.71 8.82 8.59
CA ASP A 130 12.50 9.84 9.25
C ASP A 130 12.89 9.37 10.67
N GLY A 131 14.18 9.38 10.95
CA GLY A 131 14.73 8.86 12.21
C GLY A 131 14.92 7.34 12.29
N ILE A 132 14.47 6.55 11.29
CA ILE A 132 14.71 5.10 11.17
C ILE A 132 15.82 4.84 10.15
N ALA A 133 15.66 5.40 8.96
CA ALA A 133 16.67 5.32 7.90
C ALA A 133 17.88 6.22 8.21
N GLU A 134 19.04 5.92 7.63
CA GLU A 134 20.20 6.82 7.67
C GLU A 134 19.88 8.18 7.04
N SER A 135 19.17 8.16 5.92
CA SER A 135 18.64 9.36 5.25
C SER A 135 17.44 9.01 4.39
N VAL A 136 16.52 9.95 4.24
CA VAL A 136 15.35 9.83 3.37
C VAL A 136 15.36 10.98 2.38
N THR A 137 15.19 10.65 1.10
CA THR A 137 14.95 11.63 0.03
C THR A 137 13.60 11.35 -0.62
N LEU A 138 12.72 12.34 -0.65
CA LEU A 138 11.43 12.27 -1.34
C LEU A 138 11.50 13.06 -2.65
N ILE A 139 11.24 12.39 -3.76
CA ILE A 139 11.25 12.98 -5.10
C ILE A 139 9.82 13.08 -5.60
N HIS A 140 9.43 14.26 -6.04
CA HIS A 140 8.13 14.47 -6.67
C HIS A 140 8.22 15.37 -7.89
N ARG A 141 7.45 15.02 -8.95
CA ARG A 141 7.44 15.71 -10.24
C ARG A 141 6.77 17.09 -10.25
N ARG A 142 6.16 17.50 -9.16
CA ARG A 142 5.45 18.80 -9.00
C ARG A 142 5.85 19.44 -7.69
N ASP A 143 5.75 20.75 -7.61
CA ASP A 143 6.03 21.48 -6.37
C ASP A 143 4.97 21.27 -5.29
N ALA A 144 3.75 20.91 -5.69
CA ALA A 144 2.65 20.65 -4.76
C ALA A 144 2.36 19.16 -4.59
N PHE A 145 2.29 18.71 -3.36
CA PHE A 145 1.88 17.35 -2.98
C PHE A 145 0.37 17.18 -3.06
N ARG A 146 -0.07 15.94 -3.33
CA ARG A 146 -1.48 15.51 -3.26
C ARG A 146 -1.72 14.65 -2.02
N ALA A 147 -1.02 14.93 -0.95
CA ALA A 147 -1.15 14.27 0.33
C ALA A 147 -1.96 15.15 1.29
N HIS A 148 -2.39 14.54 2.39
CA HIS A 148 -3.09 15.25 3.45
C HIS A 148 -2.24 16.41 3.98
N GLU A 149 -2.83 17.58 4.16
CA GLU A 149 -2.12 18.82 4.53
C GLU A 149 -1.26 18.64 5.78
N HIS A 150 -1.80 18.02 6.81
CA HIS A 150 -1.05 17.74 8.03
C HIS A 150 0.18 16.84 7.81
N SER A 151 0.09 15.82 6.94
CA SER A 151 1.24 14.97 6.60
C SER A 151 2.32 15.75 5.84
N VAL A 152 1.92 16.71 5.00
CA VAL A 152 2.85 17.60 4.28
C VAL A 152 3.52 18.59 5.23
N GLU A 153 2.79 19.11 6.22
CA GLU A 153 3.37 19.96 7.27
C GLU A 153 4.44 19.20 8.07
N LEU A 154 4.16 17.96 8.47
CA LEU A 154 5.14 17.11 9.15
C LEU A 154 6.37 16.86 8.29
N LEU A 155 6.18 16.58 6.99
CA LEU A 155 7.27 16.41 6.04
C LEU A 155 8.21 17.61 6.00
N HIS A 156 7.66 18.82 5.96
CA HIS A 156 8.47 20.06 5.94
C HIS A 156 9.18 20.35 7.26
N GLN A 157 8.74 19.74 8.37
CA GLN A 157 9.37 19.85 9.69
C GLN A 157 10.38 18.72 9.96
N SER A 158 10.42 17.72 9.09
CA SER A 158 11.29 16.53 9.21
C SER A 158 12.70 16.77 8.66
N SER A 159 13.58 15.78 8.81
CA SER A 159 14.92 15.79 8.20
C SER A 159 14.93 15.25 6.76
N VAL A 160 13.77 14.91 6.20
CA VAL A 160 13.64 14.40 4.85
C VAL A 160 14.10 15.42 3.81
N ASN A 161 14.99 15.00 2.91
CA ASN A 161 15.39 15.81 1.77
C ASN A 161 14.28 15.79 0.69
N VAL A 162 13.59 16.90 0.49
CA VAL A 162 12.50 17.02 -0.48
C VAL A 162 13.02 17.60 -1.78
N MET A 163 12.87 16.84 -2.87
CA MET A 163 13.30 17.25 -4.21
C MET A 163 12.08 17.39 -5.13
N THR A 164 11.75 18.64 -5.46
CA THR A 164 10.71 18.99 -6.42
C THR A 164 11.20 20.14 -7.33
N PRO A 165 10.78 20.25 -8.58
CA PRO A 165 10.11 19.24 -9.40
C PRO A 165 11.14 18.31 -10.09
N TYR A 166 11.22 17.07 -9.67
CA TYR A 166 12.15 16.08 -10.24
C TYR A 166 11.43 14.81 -10.61
N VAL A 167 11.93 14.11 -11.62
CA VAL A 167 11.44 12.80 -12.07
C VAL A 167 12.58 11.81 -12.12
N PRO A 168 12.34 10.54 -11.77
CA PRO A 168 13.31 9.47 -12.00
C PRO A 168 13.63 9.33 -13.48
N LEU A 169 14.91 9.19 -13.83
CA LEU A 169 15.40 9.02 -15.19
C LEU A 169 16.08 7.67 -15.40
N GLU A 170 16.92 7.23 -14.48
CA GLU A 170 17.72 6.01 -14.60
C GLU A 170 18.09 5.48 -13.23
N ILE A 171 17.99 4.18 -13.03
CA ILE A 171 18.58 3.50 -11.86
C ILE A 171 19.94 2.96 -12.25
N LYS A 172 20.97 3.20 -11.43
CA LYS A 172 22.30 2.60 -11.58
C LYS A 172 22.57 1.66 -10.41
N GLY A 173 23.09 0.50 -10.71
CA GLY A 173 23.40 -0.51 -9.71
C GLY A 173 24.06 -1.72 -10.31
N GLU A 174 24.37 -2.70 -9.47
CA GLU A 174 25.03 -3.94 -9.85
C GLU A 174 24.36 -5.13 -9.16
N ASN A 175 24.39 -6.29 -9.83
CA ASN A 175 23.85 -7.55 -9.31
C ASN A 175 22.40 -7.46 -8.84
N GLY A 176 21.57 -6.67 -9.54
CA GLY A 176 20.17 -6.45 -9.20
C GLY A 176 19.95 -5.52 -8.00
N LEU A 177 20.98 -4.85 -7.49
CA LEU A 177 20.87 -3.89 -6.38
C LEU A 177 21.07 -2.46 -6.90
N ALA A 178 20.07 -1.63 -6.76
CA ALA A 178 20.14 -0.21 -7.05
C ALA A 178 21.09 0.48 -6.05
N GLN A 179 22.00 1.30 -6.56
CA GLN A 179 22.97 2.06 -5.78
C GLN A 179 22.76 3.57 -5.89
N SER A 180 22.20 4.02 -7.02
CA SER A 180 21.88 5.43 -7.24
C SER A 180 20.70 5.59 -8.19
N LEU A 181 20.02 6.71 -8.09
CA LEU A 181 18.93 7.14 -8.94
C LEU A 181 19.28 8.50 -9.56
N THR A 182 19.27 8.58 -10.88
CA THR A 182 19.39 9.84 -11.62
C THR A 182 18.00 10.47 -11.73
N VAL A 183 17.90 11.77 -11.50
CA VAL A 183 16.68 12.56 -11.56
C VAL A 183 16.86 13.82 -12.39
#